data_7b7dac12bb9cfb54371950b7918d6c47
#
_entry.id   7b7dac12bb9cfb54371950b7918d6c47
#
_cell.length_a   1.000
_cell.length_b   1.000
_cell.length_c   1.000
_cell.angle_alpha   90.00
_cell.angle_beta   90.00
_cell.angle_gamma   90.00
#
_symmetry.space_group_name_H-M   'P 1'
#
loop_
_entity.id
_entity.type
_entity.pdbx_description
1 polymer ?
#
loop_
_entity_poly.entity_id
_entity_poly.type
_entity_poly.pdbx_seq_one_letter_code
_entity_poly.pdbx_strand_id
1 'polypeptide(L)'
;MIRKIIHIDEEKCNGCGACVTACHEGAIGLVNGKAKLMRDDYCDGFGDCLPGCPTGAITFEEREAAAYDEQAVLDNKQKKAAAAAAPAHSGCPGHQMHQFDRKPAPASAAGTAMPSQLGQWPCQIKLVPVNAPYFNGAKLLIAADCTAYAYANIHQEFMQGRITLIGCPKLDAVEYSEKLTAILSQNEIRSVTVLRMEVPCCGGLEHAAVTALKNSGKFIPWQVVTFSIDGRILDR
;
A
#
# COMPACT_ATOMS: atom_id res chain seq x y z
N MET A 1 -27.27 26.75 17.07
CA MET A 1 -26.84 27.00 18.46
C MET A 1 -25.31 27.14 18.47
N ILE A 2 -24.77 27.98 19.37
CA ILE A 2 -23.32 28.06 19.51
C ILE A 2 -22.82 26.80 20.19
N ARG A 3 -21.85 26.10 19.59
CA ARG A 3 -21.29 24.86 20.14
C ARG A 3 -19.81 24.72 19.67
N LYS A 4 -19.08 23.94 20.44
CA LYS A 4 -17.72 23.54 20.13
C LYS A 4 -17.73 22.49 19.02
N ILE A 5 -16.99 22.74 17.95
CA ILE A 5 -16.91 21.88 16.76
C ILE A 5 -15.48 21.87 16.25
N ILE A 6 -15.10 20.89 15.46
CA ILE A 6 -13.77 20.88 14.85
C ILE A 6 -13.69 21.84 13.67
N HIS A 7 -12.54 22.49 13.54
CA HIS A 7 -12.12 23.24 12.37
C HIS A 7 -10.88 22.57 11.74
N ILE A 8 -10.85 22.47 10.43
CA ILE A 8 -9.72 21.87 9.69
C ILE A 8 -9.09 22.91 8.79
N ASP A 9 -7.85 23.26 9.08
CA ASP A 9 -7.02 24.16 8.27
C ASP A 9 -6.55 23.38 7.01
N GLU A 10 -7.13 23.71 5.86
CA GLU A 10 -6.81 23.06 4.59
C GLU A 10 -5.39 23.32 4.12
N GLU A 11 -4.78 24.46 4.50
CA GLU A 11 -3.40 24.77 4.11
C GLU A 11 -2.39 23.87 4.84
N LYS A 12 -2.64 23.59 6.13
CA LYS A 12 -1.82 22.68 6.93
C LYS A 12 -2.11 21.20 6.66
N CYS A 13 -3.29 20.88 6.11
CA CYS A 13 -3.69 19.50 5.86
C CYS A 13 -2.86 18.89 4.72
N ASN A 14 -2.19 17.76 4.97
CA ASN A 14 -1.45 17.00 3.97
C ASN A 14 -2.27 15.88 3.29
N GLY A 15 -3.56 15.71 3.66
CA GLY A 15 -4.45 14.71 3.06
C GLY A 15 -4.23 13.26 3.50
N CYS A 16 -3.52 13.02 4.60
CA CYS A 16 -3.18 11.65 5.06
C CYS A 16 -4.39 10.78 5.44
N GLY A 17 -5.57 11.38 5.69
CA GLY A 17 -6.81 10.66 6.02
C GLY A 17 -6.90 10.11 7.45
N ALA A 18 -5.89 10.30 8.31
CA ALA A 18 -5.90 9.77 9.68
C ALA A 18 -7.11 10.25 10.49
N CYS A 19 -7.52 11.52 10.33
CA CYS A 19 -8.69 12.09 10.99
C CYS A 19 -10.04 11.49 10.49
N VAL A 20 -10.09 11.08 9.22
CA VAL A 20 -11.28 10.39 8.67
C VAL A 20 -11.48 9.04 9.34
N THR A 21 -10.38 8.32 9.58
CA THR A 21 -10.41 7.02 10.26
C THR A 21 -10.69 7.19 11.76
N ALA A 22 -10.16 8.24 12.39
CA ALA A 22 -10.34 8.50 13.82
C ALA A 22 -11.71 9.09 14.17
N CYS A 23 -12.46 9.63 13.20
CA CYS A 23 -13.79 10.16 13.42
C CYS A 23 -14.81 9.03 13.51
N HIS A 24 -15.21 8.67 14.72
CA HIS A 24 -16.18 7.60 14.96
C HIS A 24 -17.57 7.92 14.37
N GLU A 25 -17.93 9.22 14.28
CA GLU A 25 -19.22 9.68 13.78
C GLU A 25 -19.25 9.84 12.24
N GLY A 26 -18.07 9.73 11.59
CA GLY A 26 -17.96 9.85 10.14
C GLY A 26 -18.29 11.25 9.62
N ALA A 27 -18.06 12.28 10.45
CA ALA A 27 -18.26 13.68 10.12
C ALA A 27 -17.19 14.24 9.17
N ILE A 28 -16.01 13.62 9.10
CA ILE A 28 -14.88 14.07 8.29
C ILE A 28 -14.77 13.25 7.00
N GLY A 29 -14.54 13.93 5.88
CA GLY A 29 -14.25 13.32 4.58
C GLY A 29 -13.05 13.93 3.92
N LEU A 30 -12.52 13.28 2.86
CA LEU A 30 -11.51 13.85 1.98
C LEU A 30 -12.18 14.43 0.72
N VAL A 31 -11.90 15.71 0.46
CA VAL A 31 -12.35 16.43 -0.73
C VAL A 31 -11.13 17.04 -1.41
N ASN A 32 -10.87 16.68 -2.65
CA ASN A 32 -9.69 17.12 -3.41
C ASN A 32 -8.36 16.89 -2.66
N GLY A 33 -8.25 15.75 -1.97
CA GLY A 33 -7.05 15.40 -1.22
C GLY A 33 -6.85 16.14 0.11
N LYS A 34 -7.84 16.89 0.59
CA LYS A 34 -7.83 17.61 1.87
C LYS A 34 -8.98 17.14 2.75
N ALA A 35 -8.71 17.04 4.05
CA ALA A 35 -9.77 16.71 5.01
C ALA A 35 -10.72 17.90 5.19
N LYS A 36 -12.01 17.60 5.23
CA LYS A 36 -13.08 18.59 5.49
C LYS A 36 -14.12 18.03 6.43
N LEU A 37 -14.70 18.91 7.27
CA LEU A 37 -15.90 18.59 8.00
C LEU A 37 -17.07 18.60 7.01
N MET A 38 -17.68 17.45 6.79
CA MET A 38 -18.72 17.26 5.77
C MET A 38 -20.09 17.70 6.26
N ARG A 39 -20.35 17.54 7.55
CA ARG A 39 -21.60 17.90 8.21
C ARG A 39 -21.34 18.27 9.66
N ASP A 40 -21.86 19.41 10.06
CA ASP A 40 -21.73 19.91 11.44
C ASP A 40 -22.48 19.05 12.45
N ASP A 41 -23.69 18.61 12.08
CA ASP A 41 -24.58 17.80 12.91
C ASP A 41 -24.07 16.37 13.19
N TYR A 42 -23.01 15.94 12.48
CA TYR A 42 -22.33 14.66 12.73
C TYR A 42 -21.16 14.80 13.70
N CYS A 43 -20.62 16.01 13.88
CA CYS A 43 -19.51 16.20 14.80
C CYS A 43 -20.03 16.28 16.24
N ASP A 44 -19.61 15.37 17.11
CA ASP A 44 -19.95 15.35 18.54
C ASP A 44 -19.17 16.41 19.36
N GLY A 45 -18.03 16.90 18.84
CA GLY A 45 -17.18 17.87 19.51
C GLY A 45 -16.21 17.26 20.53
N PHE A 46 -16.06 15.92 20.61
CA PHE A 46 -15.11 15.29 21.53
C PHE A 46 -13.65 15.42 21.07
N GLY A 47 -13.42 15.41 19.75
CA GLY A 47 -12.11 15.70 19.21
C GLY A 47 -11.15 14.52 19.11
N ASP A 48 -11.64 13.28 19.04
CA ASP A 48 -10.83 12.06 18.84
C ASP A 48 -9.97 12.12 17.59
N CYS A 49 -10.33 12.96 16.63
CA CYS A 49 -9.58 13.20 15.40
C CYS A 49 -8.33 14.08 15.60
N LEU A 50 -8.22 14.86 16.69
CA LEU A 50 -7.11 15.80 16.90
C LEU A 50 -5.76 15.10 17.11
N PRO A 51 -5.65 14.11 18.04
CA PRO A 51 -4.37 13.46 18.32
C PRO A 51 -3.79 12.73 17.10
N GLY A 52 -4.68 12.31 16.18
CA GLY A 52 -4.27 11.60 14.97
C GLY A 52 -3.75 12.47 13.84
N CYS A 53 -3.80 13.80 13.98
CA CYS A 53 -3.37 14.71 12.92
C CYS A 53 -1.85 15.01 12.99
N PRO A 54 -1.02 14.48 12.06
CA PRO A 54 0.44 14.65 12.12
C PRO A 54 0.89 16.11 11.85
N THR A 55 0.03 16.92 11.22
CA THR A 55 0.35 18.32 10.87
C THR A 55 -0.29 19.33 11.80
N GLY A 56 -1.07 18.91 12.80
CA GLY A 56 -1.80 19.80 13.69
C GLY A 56 -2.83 20.68 12.96
N ALA A 57 -3.35 20.23 11.83
CA ALA A 57 -4.32 20.98 11.02
C ALA A 57 -5.72 21.05 11.64
N ILE A 58 -6.00 20.29 12.71
CA ILE A 58 -7.32 20.20 13.33
C ILE A 58 -7.30 20.92 14.66
N THR A 59 -8.27 21.83 14.83
CA THR A 59 -8.46 22.61 16.05
C THR A 59 -9.94 22.62 16.42
N PHE A 60 -10.25 23.09 17.63
CA PHE A 60 -11.63 23.39 18.00
C PHE A 60 -11.96 24.86 17.69
N GLU A 61 -13.17 25.10 17.26
CA GLU A 61 -13.78 26.42 17.19
C GLU A 61 -15.16 26.43 17.85
N GLU A 62 -15.55 27.55 18.41
CA GLU A 62 -16.91 27.79 18.87
C GLU A 62 -17.63 28.64 17.84
N ARG A 63 -18.64 28.09 17.20
CA ARG A 63 -19.46 28.79 16.21
C ARG A 63 -20.89 28.31 16.21
N GLU A 64 -21.73 29.06 15.55
CA GLU A 64 -23.09 28.60 15.29
C GLU A 64 -23.06 27.38 14.36
N ALA A 65 -23.59 26.27 14.85
CA ALA A 65 -23.66 25.01 14.12
C ALA A 65 -24.95 24.26 14.44
N ALA A 66 -25.34 23.36 13.53
CA ALA A 66 -26.49 22.48 13.78
C ALA A 66 -26.25 21.61 15.02
N ALA A 67 -27.29 21.29 15.76
CA ALA A 67 -27.19 20.38 16.90
C ALA A 67 -26.69 19.00 16.45
N TYR A 68 -25.96 18.32 17.33
CA TYR A 68 -25.54 16.93 17.06
C TYR A 68 -26.78 16.04 16.92
N ASP A 69 -26.81 15.26 15.85
CA ASP A 69 -27.91 14.37 15.50
C ASP A 69 -27.44 12.91 15.52
N GLU A 70 -27.55 12.28 16.68
CA GLU A 70 -27.16 10.88 16.89
C GLU A 70 -27.92 9.94 15.96
N GLN A 71 -29.19 10.19 15.70
CA GLN A 71 -30.00 9.34 14.83
C GLN A 71 -29.50 9.40 13.38
N ALA A 72 -29.20 10.59 12.88
CA ALA A 72 -28.63 10.75 11.54
C ALA A 72 -27.23 10.09 11.41
N VAL A 73 -26.43 10.11 12.47
CA VAL A 73 -25.15 9.40 12.52
C VAL A 73 -25.34 7.89 12.46
N LEU A 74 -26.27 7.34 13.25
CA LEU A 74 -26.60 5.91 13.23
C LEU A 74 -27.12 5.45 11.88
N ASP A 75 -28.01 6.22 11.26
CA ASP A 75 -28.52 5.94 9.92
C ASP A 75 -27.43 5.97 8.86
N ASN A 76 -26.45 6.90 8.98
CA ASN A 76 -25.28 6.96 8.09
C ASN A 76 -24.36 5.76 8.29
N LYS A 77 -24.12 5.34 9.53
CA LYS A 77 -23.35 4.14 9.86
C LYS A 77 -24.01 2.88 9.27
N GLN A 78 -25.34 2.76 9.40
CA GLN A 78 -26.10 1.64 8.81
C GLN A 78 -26.05 1.66 7.29
N LYS A 79 -26.21 2.83 6.65
CA LYS A 79 -26.07 2.97 5.19
C LYS A 79 -24.69 2.63 4.70
N LYS A 80 -23.63 3.05 5.42
CA LYS A 80 -22.25 2.68 5.10
C LYS A 80 -22.00 1.19 5.30
N ALA A 81 -22.54 0.58 6.35
CA ALA A 81 -22.45 -0.86 6.57
C ALA A 81 -23.22 -1.66 5.51
N ALA A 82 -24.40 -1.22 5.11
CA ALA A 82 -25.19 -1.82 4.04
C ALA A 82 -24.50 -1.65 2.67
N ALA A 83 -23.89 -0.49 2.41
CA ALA A 83 -23.09 -0.25 1.22
C ALA A 83 -21.81 -1.08 1.20
N ALA A 84 -21.22 -1.38 2.35
CA ALA A 84 -20.07 -2.29 2.48
C ALA A 84 -20.49 -3.77 2.31
N ALA A 85 -21.74 -4.11 2.57
CA ALA A 85 -22.31 -5.45 2.36
C ALA A 85 -22.85 -5.64 0.92
N ALA A 86 -23.07 -4.57 0.16
CA ALA A 86 -23.36 -4.67 -1.27
C ALA A 86 -22.08 -5.06 -2.03
N PRO A 87 -22.16 -5.91 -3.07
CA PRO A 87 -20.98 -6.22 -3.87
C PRO A 87 -20.39 -4.93 -4.44
N ALA A 88 -19.27 -4.49 -3.87
CA ALA A 88 -18.64 -3.22 -4.19
C ALA A 88 -18.05 -3.25 -5.59
N HIS A 89 -18.79 -2.74 -6.57
CA HIS A 89 -18.29 -2.51 -7.93
C HIS A 89 -17.48 -1.19 -8.10
N SER A 90 -17.19 -0.48 -7.01
CA SER A 90 -16.47 0.81 -7.03
C SER A 90 -15.23 0.87 -6.14
N GLY A 91 -14.66 -0.27 -5.76
CA GLY A 91 -13.39 -0.34 -5.03
C GLY A 91 -12.18 -0.30 -5.96
N CYS A 92 -11.00 0.07 -5.42
CA CYS A 92 -9.72 -0.11 -6.09
C CYS A 92 -9.64 -1.54 -6.69
N PRO A 93 -9.26 -1.72 -7.97
CA PRO A 93 -9.17 -3.03 -8.60
C PRO A 93 -8.42 -4.09 -7.80
N GLY A 94 -7.46 -3.67 -6.97
CA GLY A 94 -6.74 -4.58 -6.07
C GLY A 94 -7.53 -5.12 -4.88
N HIS A 95 -8.80 -4.69 -4.67
CA HIS A 95 -9.69 -5.22 -3.63
C HIS A 95 -10.86 -6.04 -4.19
N GLN A 96 -10.99 -6.11 -5.50
CA GLN A 96 -12.07 -6.87 -6.11
C GLN A 96 -11.84 -8.36 -5.89
N MET A 97 -12.88 -9.08 -5.48
CA MET A 97 -12.84 -10.53 -5.36
C MET A 97 -12.88 -11.17 -6.74
N HIS A 98 -11.90 -12.02 -7.03
CA HIS A 98 -11.87 -12.83 -8.22
C HIS A 98 -11.71 -14.30 -7.83
N GLN A 99 -12.53 -15.17 -8.40
CA GLN A 99 -12.42 -16.62 -8.28
C GLN A 99 -12.01 -17.19 -9.62
N PHE A 100 -10.98 -18.02 -9.63
CA PHE A 100 -10.49 -18.65 -10.85
C PHE A 100 -10.87 -20.13 -10.86
N ASP A 101 -11.62 -20.57 -11.87
CA ASP A 101 -11.88 -21.99 -12.12
C ASP A 101 -10.62 -22.64 -12.69
N ARG A 102 -9.79 -23.18 -11.81
CA ARG A 102 -8.60 -23.94 -12.20
C ARG A 102 -8.94 -25.42 -12.20
N LYS A 103 -8.89 -26.06 -13.38
CA LYS A 103 -8.96 -27.52 -13.45
C LYS A 103 -7.75 -28.10 -12.73
N PRO A 104 -7.92 -29.12 -11.86
CA PRO A 104 -6.79 -29.83 -11.28
C PRO A 104 -5.85 -30.27 -12.41
N ALA A 105 -4.58 -29.91 -12.32
CA ALA A 105 -3.59 -30.46 -13.22
C ALA A 105 -3.59 -31.98 -13.05
N PRO A 106 -3.51 -32.78 -14.14
CA PRO A 106 -3.33 -34.21 -13.99
C PRO A 106 -2.11 -34.42 -13.09
N ALA A 107 -2.25 -35.33 -12.09
CA ALA A 107 -1.15 -35.70 -11.21
C ALA A 107 0.00 -36.20 -12.12
N SER A 108 0.92 -35.35 -12.45
CA SER A 108 2.16 -35.76 -13.09
C SER A 108 2.86 -36.68 -12.11
N ALA A 109 3.31 -37.82 -12.61
CA ALA A 109 4.06 -38.81 -11.86
C ALA A 109 5.07 -38.09 -10.93
N ALA A 110 5.11 -38.50 -9.66
CA ALA A 110 5.81 -37.91 -8.53
C ALA A 110 7.00 -37.04 -8.92
N GLY A 111 6.72 -35.75 -9.22
CA GLY A 111 7.74 -34.78 -9.55
C GLY A 111 8.51 -34.47 -8.28
N THR A 112 9.82 -34.53 -8.32
CA THR A 112 10.69 -34.03 -7.27
C THR A 112 10.26 -32.63 -6.86
N ALA A 113 10.01 -32.41 -5.57
CA ALA A 113 9.65 -31.09 -5.06
C ALA A 113 10.68 -30.05 -5.54
N MET A 114 10.20 -28.99 -6.15
CA MET A 114 11.09 -27.91 -6.63
C MET A 114 11.74 -27.21 -5.44
N PRO A 115 13.08 -27.15 -5.33
CA PRO A 115 13.74 -26.52 -4.20
C PRO A 115 13.53 -25.00 -4.24
N SER A 116 13.44 -24.41 -3.05
CA SER A 116 13.41 -22.95 -2.91
C SER A 116 14.67 -22.31 -3.51
N GLN A 117 14.51 -21.22 -4.23
CA GLN A 117 15.59 -20.40 -4.78
C GLN A 117 15.86 -19.14 -3.96
N LEU A 118 15.27 -19.02 -2.77
CA LEU A 118 15.58 -17.93 -1.86
C LEU A 118 17.00 -18.08 -1.33
N GLY A 119 17.85 -17.13 -1.65
CA GLY A 119 19.29 -17.19 -1.36
C GLY A 119 19.71 -16.43 -0.11
N GLN A 120 18.80 -15.70 0.55
CA GLN A 120 19.12 -14.91 1.75
C GLN A 120 17.93 -14.79 2.68
N TRP A 121 18.21 -14.38 3.92
CA TRP A 121 17.23 -14.01 4.93
C TRP A 121 17.76 -12.81 5.75
N PRO A 122 16.94 -11.82 6.12
CA PRO A 122 15.52 -11.64 5.79
C PRO A 122 15.29 -11.22 4.34
N CYS A 123 14.05 -11.39 3.83
CA CYS A 123 13.68 -10.97 2.47
C CYS A 123 12.76 -9.73 2.45
N GLN A 124 12.14 -9.37 3.55
CA GLN A 124 11.30 -8.16 3.63
C GLN A 124 12.14 -6.88 3.54
N ILE A 125 11.75 -5.94 2.66
CA ILE A 125 12.45 -4.65 2.49
C ILE A 125 12.63 -3.95 3.84
N LYS A 126 11.61 -3.98 4.69
CA LYS A 126 11.63 -3.33 6.02
C LYS A 126 12.67 -3.94 6.96
N LEU A 127 12.95 -5.23 6.85
CA LEU A 127 13.78 -5.98 7.79
C LEU A 127 15.23 -6.12 7.35
N VAL A 128 15.49 -6.12 6.04
CA VAL A 128 16.84 -6.36 5.53
C VAL A 128 17.82 -5.24 5.95
N PRO A 129 19.04 -5.56 6.41
CA PRO A 129 20.06 -4.54 6.65
C PRO A 129 20.50 -3.88 5.34
N VAL A 130 20.78 -2.57 5.36
CA VAL A 130 21.15 -1.80 4.16
C VAL A 130 22.46 -2.28 3.53
N ASN A 131 23.44 -2.68 4.34
CA ASN A 131 24.79 -3.05 3.93
C ASN A 131 25.09 -4.54 4.13
N ALA A 132 24.10 -5.40 3.91
CA ALA A 132 24.30 -6.84 4.06
C ALA A 132 25.28 -7.37 3.00
N PRO A 133 26.22 -8.29 3.38
CA PRO A 133 27.27 -8.77 2.47
C PRO A 133 26.74 -9.40 1.17
N TYR A 134 25.55 -9.98 1.18
CA TYR A 134 24.94 -10.61 0.02
C TYR A 134 24.47 -9.62 -1.06
N PHE A 135 24.48 -8.32 -0.80
CA PHE A 135 24.19 -7.31 -1.82
C PHE A 135 25.37 -7.05 -2.76
N ASN A 136 26.59 -7.34 -2.32
CA ASN A 136 27.76 -7.03 -3.12
C ASN A 136 27.85 -7.92 -4.38
N GLY A 137 27.79 -7.30 -5.55
CA GLY A 137 27.75 -8.00 -6.83
C GLY A 137 26.40 -8.65 -7.17
N ALA A 138 25.33 -8.33 -6.43
CA ALA A 138 24.03 -8.98 -6.58
C ALA A 138 23.25 -8.52 -7.81
N LYS A 139 22.45 -9.43 -8.36
CA LYS A 139 21.27 -9.12 -9.16
C LYS A 139 20.10 -9.00 -8.18
N LEU A 140 19.51 -7.82 -8.05
CA LEU A 140 18.45 -7.57 -7.08
C LEU A 140 17.07 -7.82 -7.70
N LEU A 141 16.22 -8.55 -6.99
CA LEU A 141 14.82 -8.74 -7.28
C LEU A 141 13.99 -7.99 -6.23
N ILE A 142 13.16 -7.05 -6.65
CA ILE A 142 12.21 -6.33 -5.80
C ILE A 142 10.81 -6.78 -6.22
N ALA A 143 10.14 -7.57 -5.39
CA ALA A 143 8.88 -8.19 -5.74
C ALA A 143 7.74 -7.77 -4.82
N ALA A 144 6.57 -7.48 -5.39
CA ALA A 144 5.37 -7.30 -4.60
C ALA A 144 4.96 -8.64 -3.96
N ASP A 145 4.53 -8.63 -2.71
CA ASP A 145 4.20 -9.84 -1.93
C ASP A 145 3.27 -10.80 -2.70
N CYS A 146 2.28 -10.25 -3.43
CA CYS A 146 1.31 -11.05 -4.16
C CYS A 146 1.91 -11.82 -5.36
N THR A 147 3.05 -11.40 -5.91
CA THR A 147 3.63 -12.02 -7.12
C THR A 147 4.04 -13.46 -6.89
N ALA A 148 4.51 -13.79 -5.69
CA ALA A 148 4.90 -15.15 -5.32
C ALA A 148 3.71 -16.12 -5.28
N TYR A 149 2.52 -15.62 -4.99
CA TYR A 149 1.29 -16.43 -4.94
C TYR A 149 0.58 -16.47 -6.29
N ALA A 150 0.69 -15.41 -7.09
CA ALA A 150 0.06 -15.36 -8.40
C ALA A 150 0.84 -16.17 -9.45
N TYR A 151 2.18 -16.07 -9.47
CA TYR A 151 3.02 -16.70 -10.49
C TYR A 151 3.76 -17.93 -9.96
N ALA A 152 3.29 -19.11 -10.37
CA ALA A 152 3.77 -20.39 -9.84
C ALA A 152 5.27 -20.66 -10.09
N ASN A 153 5.84 -20.14 -11.19
CA ASN A 153 7.24 -20.40 -11.57
C ASN A 153 8.23 -19.32 -11.06
N ILE A 154 7.84 -18.53 -10.06
CA ILE A 154 8.63 -17.40 -9.58
C ILE A 154 10.04 -17.78 -9.11
N HIS A 155 10.17 -18.92 -8.42
CA HIS A 155 11.46 -19.40 -7.93
C HIS A 155 12.45 -19.65 -9.05
N GLN A 156 12.01 -20.34 -10.09
CA GLN A 156 12.89 -20.77 -11.18
C GLN A 156 13.22 -19.62 -12.14
N GLU A 157 12.25 -18.79 -12.43
CA GLU A 157 12.41 -17.78 -13.46
C GLU A 157 12.96 -16.45 -12.93
N PHE A 158 12.56 -16.08 -11.71
CA PHE A 158 12.87 -14.76 -11.17
C PHE A 158 13.78 -14.78 -9.95
N MET A 159 13.65 -15.74 -9.03
CA MET A 159 14.45 -15.75 -7.80
C MET A 159 15.82 -16.38 -7.99
N GLN A 160 15.96 -17.35 -8.89
CA GLN A 160 17.22 -18.08 -9.09
C GLN A 160 18.37 -17.11 -9.38
N GLY A 161 19.42 -17.17 -8.55
CA GLY A 161 20.61 -16.35 -8.68
C GLY A 161 20.41 -14.86 -8.41
N ARG A 162 19.31 -14.48 -7.74
CA ARG A 162 19.02 -13.10 -7.33
C ARG A 162 18.84 -13.00 -5.83
N ILE A 163 19.19 -11.84 -5.30
CA ILE A 163 18.82 -11.42 -3.93
C ILE A 163 17.42 -10.85 -3.99
N THR A 164 16.50 -11.43 -3.22
CA THR A 164 15.05 -11.14 -3.32
C THR A 164 14.60 -10.27 -2.16
N LEU A 165 14.05 -9.12 -2.48
CA LEU A 165 13.37 -8.24 -1.53
C LEU A 165 11.88 -8.22 -1.84
N ILE A 166 11.04 -8.31 -0.81
CA ILE A 166 9.60 -8.29 -0.96
C ILE A 166 8.96 -7.18 -0.12
N GLY A 167 7.78 -6.73 -0.52
CA GLY A 167 6.99 -5.76 0.22
C GLY A 167 5.66 -5.42 -0.43
N CYS A 168 4.77 -4.82 0.35
CA CYS A 168 3.49 -4.33 -0.11
C CYS A 168 3.31 -2.85 0.26
N PRO A 169 3.39 -1.91 -0.69
CA PRO A 169 3.29 -0.48 -0.37
C PRO A 169 1.94 -0.09 0.22
N LYS A 170 0.91 -0.91 0.01
CA LYS A 170 -0.43 -0.68 0.56
C LYS A 170 -0.56 -1.10 2.03
N LEU A 171 0.12 -2.19 2.42
CA LEU A 171 0.01 -2.75 3.78
C LEU A 171 1.07 -2.23 4.72
N ASP A 172 2.26 -1.95 4.21
CA ASP A 172 3.41 -1.63 5.05
C ASP A 172 3.44 -0.19 5.56
N ALA A 173 2.65 0.71 4.99
CA ALA A 173 2.55 2.13 5.37
C ALA A 173 3.92 2.83 5.53
N VAL A 174 4.89 2.48 4.68
CA VAL A 174 6.25 3.04 4.68
C VAL A 174 6.66 3.49 3.29
N GLU A 175 7.58 4.45 3.25
CA GLU A 175 8.24 4.89 2.03
C GLU A 175 9.46 4.00 1.76
N TYR A 176 9.38 3.14 0.77
CA TYR A 176 10.46 2.21 0.42
C TYR A 176 11.63 2.90 -0.29
N SER A 177 11.40 4.03 -0.96
CA SER A 177 12.42 4.67 -1.81
C SER A 177 13.66 5.07 -1.03
N GLU A 178 13.53 5.53 0.22
CA GLU A 178 14.66 5.90 1.08
C GLU A 178 15.57 4.70 1.34
N LYS A 179 14.98 3.59 1.80
CA LYS A 179 15.75 2.39 2.13
C LYS A 179 16.33 1.72 0.90
N LEU A 180 15.58 1.66 -0.19
CA LEU A 180 16.07 1.13 -1.47
C LEU A 180 17.20 2.02 -2.02
N THR A 181 17.10 3.34 -1.91
CA THR A 181 18.19 4.26 -2.27
C THR A 181 19.45 3.95 -1.47
N ALA A 182 19.33 3.78 -0.16
CA ALA A 182 20.48 3.43 0.69
C ALA A 182 21.12 2.09 0.28
N ILE A 183 20.30 1.07 -0.01
CA ILE A 183 20.80 -0.24 -0.50
C ILE A 183 21.52 -0.08 -1.84
N LEU A 184 20.92 0.62 -2.81
CA LEU A 184 21.49 0.78 -4.14
C LEU A 184 22.77 1.62 -4.15
N SER A 185 22.81 2.70 -3.35
CA SER A 185 23.98 3.60 -3.29
C SER A 185 25.17 2.97 -2.57
N GLN A 186 24.93 2.20 -1.50
CA GLN A 186 26.00 1.67 -0.64
C GLN A 186 26.56 0.32 -1.09
N ASN A 187 25.91 -0.39 -2.03
CA ASN A 187 26.31 -1.73 -2.46
C ASN A 187 26.50 -1.81 -3.97
N GLU A 188 27.35 -2.73 -4.43
CA GLU A 188 27.60 -2.99 -5.84
C GLU A 188 26.49 -3.87 -6.44
N ILE A 189 25.37 -3.24 -6.84
CA ILE A 189 24.25 -3.93 -7.46
C ILE A 189 24.43 -3.99 -8.99
N ARG A 190 24.36 -5.20 -9.56
CA ARG A 190 24.56 -5.42 -11.01
C ARG A 190 23.32 -5.11 -11.84
N SER A 191 22.14 -5.41 -11.32
CA SER A 191 20.87 -5.15 -12.00
C SER A 191 19.72 -5.18 -11.01
N VAL A 192 18.60 -4.53 -11.36
CA VAL A 192 17.35 -4.55 -10.60
C VAL A 192 16.24 -5.09 -11.47
N THR A 193 15.49 -6.06 -10.97
CA THR A 193 14.23 -6.51 -11.57
C THR A 193 13.10 -6.23 -10.59
N VAL A 194 12.07 -5.53 -11.03
CA VAL A 194 10.88 -5.24 -10.24
C VAL A 194 9.74 -6.14 -10.71
N LEU A 195 9.15 -6.89 -9.79
CA LEU A 195 7.95 -7.68 -10.06
C LEU A 195 6.74 -7.02 -9.40
N ARG A 196 5.72 -6.75 -10.18
CA ARG A 196 4.48 -6.14 -9.69
C ARG A 196 3.24 -6.83 -10.23
N MET A 197 2.12 -6.69 -9.54
CA MET A 197 0.82 -7.05 -10.07
C MET A 197 0.26 -5.90 -10.91
N GLU A 198 -0.67 -6.21 -11.81
CA GLU A 198 -1.40 -5.23 -12.64
C GLU A 198 -2.24 -4.23 -11.83
N VAL A 199 -2.53 -4.55 -10.57
CA VAL A 199 -3.36 -3.73 -9.70
C VAL A 199 -2.68 -2.41 -9.32
N PRO A 200 -3.42 -1.29 -9.24
CA PRO A 200 -2.86 0.04 -9.03
C PRO A 200 -1.98 0.19 -7.78
N CYS A 201 -2.30 -0.53 -6.68
CA CYS A 201 -1.53 -0.46 -5.44
C CYS A 201 -0.07 -0.92 -5.60
N CYS A 202 0.23 -1.81 -6.55
CA CYS A 202 1.59 -2.25 -6.83
C CYS A 202 2.43 -1.20 -7.59
N GLY A 203 1.81 -0.18 -8.18
CA GLY A 203 2.51 0.95 -8.78
C GLY A 203 3.40 1.71 -7.79
N GLY A 204 3.05 1.72 -6.51
CA GLY A 204 3.87 2.31 -5.45
C GLY A 204 5.23 1.62 -5.28
N LEU A 205 5.31 0.29 -5.45
CA LEU A 205 6.57 -0.44 -5.36
C LEU A 205 7.50 -0.12 -6.55
N GLU A 206 6.94 -0.09 -7.76
CA GLU A 206 7.66 0.33 -8.96
C GLU A 206 8.17 1.77 -8.81
N HIS A 207 7.29 2.69 -8.38
CA HIS A 207 7.67 4.09 -8.16
C HIS A 207 8.83 4.21 -7.16
N ALA A 208 8.75 3.50 -6.05
CA ALA A 208 9.81 3.50 -5.03
C ALA A 208 11.14 2.97 -5.57
N ALA A 209 11.11 1.87 -6.35
CA ALA A 209 12.31 1.29 -6.95
C ALA A 209 12.94 2.23 -8.00
N VAL A 210 12.13 2.84 -8.87
CA VAL A 210 12.60 3.80 -9.89
C VAL A 210 13.16 5.07 -9.24
N THR A 211 12.50 5.57 -8.19
CA THR A 211 12.99 6.72 -7.41
C THR A 211 14.34 6.39 -6.76
N ALA A 212 14.46 5.20 -6.17
CA ALA A 212 15.71 4.76 -5.56
C ALA A 212 16.85 4.61 -6.60
N LEU A 213 16.56 4.09 -7.78
CA LEU A 213 17.54 4.00 -8.88
C LEU A 213 18.05 5.39 -9.27
N LYS A 214 17.15 6.36 -9.44
CA LYS A 214 17.51 7.76 -9.75
C LYS A 214 18.36 8.40 -8.66
N ASN A 215 17.97 8.19 -7.40
CA ASN A 215 18.63 8.81 -6.24
C ASN A 215 19.93 8.11 -5.85
N SER A 216 20.18 6.88 -6.30
CA SER A 216 21.41 6.13 -6.00
C SER A 216 22.68 6.75 -6.59
N GLY A 217 22.53 7.60 -7.62
CA GLY A 217 23.65 8.18 -8.37
C GLY A 217 24.42 7.17 -9.23
N LYS A 218 23.93 5.94 -9.38
CA LYS A 218 24.56 4.86 -10.13
C LYS A 218 23.78 4.50 -11.39
N PHE A 219 24.49 4.11 -12.45
CA PHE A 219 23.86 3.54 -13.64
C PHE A 219 23.68 2.03 -13.45
N ILE A 220 22.48 1.61 -13.03
CA ILE A 220 22.14 0.21 -12.78
C ILE A 220 21.06 -0.21 -13.80
N PRO A 221 21.33 -1.22 -14.65
CA PRO A 221 20.30 -1.75 -15.54
C PRO A 221 19.09 -2.29 -14.76
N TRP A 222 17.90 -1.96 -15.23
CA TRP A 222 16.67 -2.39 -14.55
C TRP A 222 15.55 -2.72 -15.52
N GLN A 223 14.60 -3.51 -15.05
CA GLN A 223 13.37 -3.85 -15.76
C GLN A 223 12.20 -4.02 -14.78
N VAL A 224 10.99 -3.86 -15.31
CA VAL A 224 9.73 -4.15 -14.60
C VAL A 224 9.03 -5.30 -15.30
N VAL A 225 8.50 -6.24 -14.53
CA VAL A 225 7.66 -7.32 -15.03
C VAL A 225 6.31 -7.22 -14.34
N THR A 226 5.25 -7.15 -15.11
CA THR A 226 3.87 -7.04 -14.62
C THR A 226 3.13 -8.35 -14.77
N PHE A 227 2.52 -8.82 -13.67
CA PHE A 227 1.71 -10.02 -13.64
C PHE A 227 0.23 -9.68 -13.52
N SER A 228 -0.60 -10.42 -14.23
CA SER A 228 -2.03 -10.42 -14.00
C SER A 228 -2.39 -11.15 -12.70
N ILE A 229 -3.56 -10.86 -12.16
CA ILE A 229 -4.05 -11.51 -10.93
C ILE A 229 -4.22 -13.03 -11.08
N ASP A 230 -4.41 -13.53 -12.29
CA ASP A 230 -4.50 -14.97 -12.60
C ASP A 230 -3.13 -15.62 -12.89
N GLY A 231 -2.04 -14.87 -12.81
CA GLY A 231 -0.66 -15.34 -12.87
C GLY A 231 -0.05 -15.44 -14.26
N ARG A 232 -0.48 -14.61 -15.20
CA ARG A 232 0.17 -14.46 -16.51
C ARG A 232 1.14 -13.27 -16.49
N ILE A 233 2.21 -13.34 -17.26
CA ILE A 233 3.08 -12.18 -17.52
C ILE A 233 2.40 -11.33 -18.57
N LEU A 234 2.15 -10.04 -18.24
CA LEU A 234 1.51 -9.08 -19.14
C LEU A 234 2.55 -8.24 -19.88
N ASP A 235 3.65 -7.89 -19.20
CA ASP A 235 4.71 -7.04 -19.74
C ASP A 235 6.06 -7.37 -19.09
N ARG A 236 7.16 -7.17 -19.84
CA ARG A 236 8.57 -7.38 -19.43
C ARG A 236 9.47 -6.21 -19.84
#